data_1bd50419a52c74b5585994b5a0b31770
#
_entry.id   1bd50419a52c74b5585994b5a0b31770
#
_cell.length_a   1.000
_cell.length_b   1.000
_cell.length_c   1.000
_cell.angle_alpha   90.00
_cell.angle_beta   90.00
_cell.angle_gamma   90.00
#
_symmetry.space_group_name_H-M   'P 1'
#
loop_
_entity.id
_entity.type
_entity.pdbx_description
1 polymer ?
#
loop_
_entity_poly.entity_id
_entity_poly.type
_entity_poly.pdbx_seq_one_letter_code
_entity_poly.pdbx_strand_id
1 'polypeptide(L)'
;MTNEVGKNRVWERLSLIIKESGMSIHAFAAHIGLQRSETLYQIKRGQIGISRKVAQAVVDCFPDYSAMWLRSGVGTMYACPSIERGYIPYYNCQLSQIASLDTLEAECYLYMPMVAPADFAIRYTGDDMLPNVLNGTYLILQQVDIKSVIYGEIYVVRTDDFTVLRAVRSGAEGDEIRLVAYNNQKYDDMIIQRSDVLDIYSVKASINLKN
;
A
#
# COMPACT_ATOMS: atom_id res chain seq x y z
N MET A 1 -7.06 23.35 13.56
CA MET A 1 -7.49 24.11 12.37
C MET A 1 -7.00 23.54 11.02
N THR A 2 -6.15 22.51 10.99
CA THR A 2 -5.59 21.95 9.75
C THR A 2 -6.47 20.87 9.06
N ASN A 3 -7.51 20.38 9.71
CA ASN A 3 -8.30 19.24 9.22
C ASN A 3 -9.50 19.63 8.31
N GLU A 4 -9.99 20.86 8.36
CA GLU A 4 -11.13 21.29 7.53
C GLU A 4 -10.73 21.68 6.11
N VAL A 5 -9.55 22.27 5.92
CA VAL A 5 -9.05 22.68 4.60
C VAL A 5 -8.75 21.44 3.70
N GLY A 6 -8.30 20.35 4.31
CA GLY A 6 -8.03 19.10 3.58
C GLY A 6 -9.31 18.39 3.08
N LYS A 7 -10.35 18.39 3.88
CA LYS A 7 -11.63 17.71 3.59
C LYS A 7 -12.42 18.36 2.45
N ASN A 8 -12.33 19.68 2.31
CA ASN A 8 -12.98 20.39 1.21
C ASN A 8 -12.31 20.07 -0.14
N ARG A 9 -10.99 19.94 -0.15
CA ARG A 9 -10.22 19.58 -1.36
C ARG A 9 -10.56 18.19 -1.92
N VAL A 10 -10.92 17.25 -1.07
CA VAL A 10 -11.32 15.88 -1.49
C VAL A 10 -12.62 15.95 -2.30
N TRP A 11 -13.62 16.69 -1.80
CA TRP A 11 -14.88 16.88 -2.53
C TRP A 11 -14.69 17.67 -3.82
N GLU A 12 -13.84 18.68 -3.82
CA GLU A 12 -13.51 19.48 -5.01
C GLU A 12 -13.05 18.58 -6.15
N ARG A 13 -12.11 17.65 -5.90
CA ARG A 13 -11.62 16.70 -6.92
C ARG A 13 -12.73 15.80 -7.45
N LEU A 14 -13.51 15.20 -6.57
CA LEU A 14 -14.62 14.33 -6.98
C LEU A 14 -15.69 15.08 -7.74
N SER A 15 -16.00 16.30 -7.32
CA SER A 15 -17.01 17.15 -7.97
C SER A 15 -16.61 17.57 -9.39
N LEU A 16 -15.31 17.69 -9.69
CA LEU A 16 -14.84 17.93 -11.07
C LEU A 16 -15.22 16.77 -11.97
N ILE A 17 -14.96 15.53 -11.56
CA ILE A 17 -15.31 14.34 -12.35
C ILE A 17 -16.81 14.22 -12.53
N ILE A 18 -17.59 14.45 -11.46
CA ILE A 18 -19.07 14.42 -11.52
C ILE A 18 -19.58 15.49 -12.52
N LYS A 19 -18.99 16.70 -12.50
CA LYS A 19 -19.36 17.78 -13.40
C LYS A 19 -19.01 17.45 -14.84
N GLU A 20 -17.82 16.90 -15.11
CA GLU A 20 -17.39 16.51 -16.46
C GLU A 20 -18.22 15.35 -17.01
N SER A 21 -18.67 14.42 -16.15
CA SER A 21 -19.58 13.35 -16.56
C SER A 21 -20.99 13.82 -16.91
N GLY A 22 -21.35 15.05 -16.58
CA GLY A 22 -22.70 15.59 -16.78
C GLY A 22 -23.78 14.97 -15.90
N MET A 23 -23.41 14.16 -14.93
CA MET A 23 -24.32 13.40 -14.07
C MET A 23 -24.68 14.15 -12.79
N SER A 24 -25.87 13.88 -12.23
CA SER A 24 -26.17 14.23 -10.84
C SER A 24 -25.38 13.32 -9.89
N ILE A 25 -25.17 13.76 -8.64
CA ILE A 25 -24.49 12.95 -7.61
C ILE A 25 -25.16 11.55 -7.46
N HIS A 26 -26.48 11.51 -7.54
CA HIS A 26 -27.23 10.26 -7.42
C HIS A 26 -26.99 9.33 -8.62
N ALA A 27 -27.07 9.87 -9.83
CA ALA A 27 -26.81 9.14 -11.06
C ALA A 27 -25.36 8.65 -11.13
N PHE A 28 -24.40 9.48 -10.73
CA PHE A 28 -22.99 9.14 -10.66
C PHE A 28 -22.73 8.01 -9.68
N ALA A 29 -23.32 8.06 -8.46
CA ALA A 29 -23.20 6.99 -7.47
C ALA A 29 -23.71 5.65 -8.02
N ALA A 30 -24.85 5.64 -8.69
CA ALA A 30 -25.41 4.44 -9.31
C ALA A 30 -24.50 3.92 -10.45
N HIS A 31 -23.97 4.83 -11.28
CA HIS A 31 -23.10 4.50 -12.41
C HIS A 31 -21.79 3.83 -11.96
N ILE A 32 -21.18 4.29 -10.89
CA ILE A 32 -19.95 3.68 -10.32
C ILE A 32 -20.24 2.49 -9.39
N GLY A 33 -21.48 1.97 -9.37
CA GLY A 33 -21.85 0.77 -8.66
C GLY A 33 -21.96 0.93 -7.13
N LEU A 34 -22.14 2.16 -6.61
CA LEU A 34 -22.40 2.36 -5.19
C LEU A 34 -23.87 2.05 -4.89
N GLN A 35 -24.12 1.20 -3.89
CA GLN A 35 -25.48 0.84 -3.47
C GLN A 35 -26.30 2.03 -2.96
N ARG A 36 -25.63 3.06 -2.40
CA ARG A 36 -26.26 4.26 -1.87
C ARG A 36 -25.43 5.50 -2.20
N SER A 37 -26.10 6.56 -2.66
CA SER A 37 -25.46 7.87 -2.90
C SER A 37 -25.00 8.57 -1.61
N GLU A 38 -25.44 8.08 -0.45
CA GLU A 38 -25.09 8.65 0.87
C GLU A 38 -23.57 8.75 1.09
N THR A 39 -22.81 7.77 0.60
CA THR A 39 -21.33 7.81 0.68
C THR A 39 -20.76 9.07 0.01
N LEU A 40 -21.26 9.45 -1.17
CA LEU A 40 -20.81 10.67 -1.86
C LEU A 40 -21.27 11.94 -1.12
N TYR A 41 -22.42 11.91 -0.49
CA TYR A 41 -22.89 13.03 0.34
C TYR A 41 -22.08 13.18 1.64
N GLN A 42 -21.63 12.09 2.24
CA GLN A 42 -20.71 12.12 3.40
C GLN A 42 -19.34 12.70 3.01
N ILE A 43 -18.82 12.34 1.82
CA ILE A 43 -17.60 12.96 1.27
C ILE A 43 -17.84 14.45 1.03
N LYS A 44 -18.97 14.82 0.43
CA LYS A 44 -19.34 16.22 0.20
C LYS A 44 -19.39 17.06 1.49
N ARG A 45 -19.91 16.48 2.57
CA ARG A 45 -19.95 17.10 3.91
C ARG A 45 -18.59 17.09 4.63
N GLY A 46 -17.57 16.48 4.03
CA GLY A 46 -16.24 16.36 4.64
C GLY A 46 -16.20 15.41 5.84
N GLN A 47 -17.20 14.55 6.00
CA GLN A 47 -17.27 13.60 7.11
C GLN A 47 -16.30 12.42 6.91
N ILE A 48 -16.10 12.01 5.65
CA ILE A 48 -15.19 10.94 5.25
C ILE A 48 -14.36 11.37 4.04
N GLY A 49 -13.20 10.73 3.85
CA GLY A 49 -12.38 10.85 2.65
C GLY A 49 -12.84 9.89 1.53
N ILE A 50 -12.16 9.93 0.39
CA ILE A 50 -12.37 8.96 -0.69
C ILE A 50 -11.57 7.71 -0.37
N SER A 51 -12.25 6.61 -0.05
CA SER A 51 -11.61 5.31 0.17
C SER A 51 -11.03 4.74 -1.13
N ARG A 52 -10.08 3.80 -1.00
CA ARG A 52 -9.51 3.08 -2.16
C ARG A 52 -10.62 2.44 -3.01
N LYS A 53 -11.61 1.82 -2.36
CA LYS A 53 -12.75 1.18 -3.05
C LYS A 53 -13.58 2.16 -3.88
N VAL A 54 -13.87 3.34 -3.33
CA VAL A 54 -14.61 4.37 -4.07
C VAL A 54 -13.78 4.95 -5.22
N ALA A 55 -12.49 5.22 -5.00
CA ALA A 55 -11.62 5.70 -6.06
C ALA A 55 -11.49 4.67 -7.20
N GLN A 56 -11.34 3.38 -6.86
CA GLN A 56 -11.27 2.31 -7.85
C GLN A 56 -12.58 2.22 -8.64
N ALA A 57 -13.74 2.25 -7.98
CA ALA A 57 -15.04 2.24 -8.65
C ALA A 57 -15.21 3.42 -9.62
N VAL A 58 -14.66 4.59 -9.30
CA VAL A 58 -14.67 5.74 -10.22
C VAL A 58 -13.81 5.45 -11.44
N VAL A 59 -12.56 5.00 -11.27
CA VAL A 59 -11.65 4.80 -12.42
C VAL A 59 -12.00 3.56 -13.26
N ASP A 60 -12.69 2.58 -12.70
CA ASP A 60 -13.23 1.45 -13.46
C ASP A 60 -14.28 1.90 -14.47
N CYS A 61 -15.07 2.94 -14.14
CA CYS A 61 -16.07 3.53 -15.02
C CYS A 61 -15.51 4.69 -15.86
N PHE A 62 -14.50 5.36 -15.37
CA PHE A 62 -13.87 6.54 -15.97
C PHE A 62 -12.35 6.38 -15.99
N PRO A 63 -11.79 5.54 -16.89
CA PRO A 63 -10.37 5.15 -16.88
C PRO A 63 -9.40 6.29 -17.22
N ASP A 64 -9.90 7.41 -17.74
CA ASP A 64 -9.08 8.57 -18.03
C ASP A 64 -8.65 9.34 -16.77
N TYR A 65 -9.24 9.05 -15.61
CA TYR A 65 -8.90 9.74 -14.36
C TYR A 65 -7.97 8.93 -13.48
N SER A 66 -7.16 9.64 -12.69
CA SER A 66 -6.20 9.07 -11.74
C SER A 66 -6.86 8.77 -10.40
N ALA A 67 -6.84 7.50 -9.98
CA ALA A 67 -7.29 7.09 -8.66
C ALA A 67 -6.45 7.72 -7.55
N MET A 68 -5.13 7.88 -7.77
CA MET A 68 -4.20 8.49 -6.84
C MET A 68 -4.51 9.98 -6.66
N TRP A 69 -4.65 10.71 -7.76
CA TRP A 69 -5.02 12.12 -7.70
C TRP A 69 -6.38 12.31 -7.01
N LEU A 70 -7.34 11.47 -7.33
CA LEU A 70 -8.68 11.56 -6.75
C LEU A 70 -8.63 11.42 -5.21
N ARG A 71 -7.84 10.48 -4.68
CA ARG A 71 -7.71 10.25 -3.24
C ARG A 71 -6.85 11.29 -2.55
N SER A 72 -5.66 11.55 -3.05
CA SER A 72 -4.61 12.30 -2.34
C SER A 72 -4.38 13.71 -2.89
N GLY A 73 -4.76 13.96 -4.15
CA GLY A 73 -4.39 15.18 -4.87
C GLY A 73 -2.96 15.17 -5.42
N VAL A 74 -2.27 14.03 -5.30
CA VAL A 74 -0.91 13.86 -5.83
C VAL A 74 -0.96 13.42 -7.30
N GLY A 75 -0.07 13.94 -8.13
CA GLY A 75 -0.04 13.67 -9.56
C GLY A 75 -1.00 14.55 -10.36
N THR A 76 -1.46 14.04 -11.48
CA THR A 76 -2.36 14.73 -12.42
C THR A 76 -3.78 14.19 -12.32
N MET A 77 -4.78 15.02 -12.62
CA MET A 77 -6.19 14.62 -12.63
C MET A 77 -6.43 13.45 -13.60
N TYR A 78 -5.80 13.50 -14.76
CA TYR A 78 -5.90 12.45 -15.76
C TYR A 78 -4.83 11.38 -15.54
N ALA A 79 -5.20 10.15 -15.78
CA ALA A 79 -4.32 9.01 -15.64
C ALA A 79 -3.10 9.14 -16.57
N CYS A 80 -1.93 9.08 -15.97
CA CYS A 80 -0.66 9.00 -16.69
C CYS A 80 0.12 7.82 -16.12
N PRO A 81 -0.01 6.62 -16.72
CA PRO A 81 0.55 5.40 -16.16
C PRO A 81 2.06 5.47 -15.87
N SER A 82 2.81 6.25 -16.66
CA SER A 82 4.25 6.45 -16.44
C SER A 82 4.55 7.30 -15.21
N ILE A 83 3.69 8.27 -14.89
CA ILE A 83 3.84 9.12 -13.71
C ILE A 83 3.32 8.39 -12.47
N GLU A 84 2.14 7.77 -12.56
CA GLU A 84 1.51 7.09 -11.42
C GLU A 84 2.33 5.92 -10.89
N ARG A 85 2.94 5.14 -11.78
CA ARG A 85 3.83 4.02 -11.41
C ARG A 85 5.04 4.45 -10.60
N GLY A 86 5.44 5.72 -10.69
CA GLY A 86 6.58 6.25 -9.93
C GLY A 86 6.22 6.71 -8.51
N TYR A 87 4.93 6.88 -8.19
CA TYR A 87 4.49 7.32 -6.88
C TYR A 87 4.15 6.13 -5.98
N ILE A 88 4.87 6.02 -4.87
CA ILE A 88 4.75 4.94 -3.90
C ILE A 88 4.17 5.54 -2.62
N PRO A 89 2.98 5.10 -2.16
CA PRO A 89 2.40 5.58 -0.90
C PRO A 89 3.27 5.14 0.27
N TYR A 90 3.59 6.05 1.17
CA TYR A 90 4.27 5.77 2.42
C TYR A 90 3.27 5.75 3.57
N TYR A 91 3.31 4.68 4.35
CA TYR A 91 2.52 4.51 5.55
C TYR A 91 3.43 4.46 6.77
N ASN A 92 3.17 5.37 7.72
CA ASN A 92 3.86 5.36 9.01
C ASN A 92 3.19 4.34 9.94
N CYS A 93 3.42 3.08 9.66
CA CYS A 93 2.84 1.95 10.40
C CYS A 93 3.89 0.87 10.65
N GLN A 94 3.58 -0.04 11.56
CA GLN A 94 4.40 -1.21 11.83
C GLN A 94 4.09 -2.36 10.85
N LEU A 95 5.01 -3.33 10.74
CA LEU A 95 4.81 -4.53 9.91
C LEU A 95 3.50 -5.25 10.22
N SER A 96 3.12 -5.37 11.48
CA SER A 96 1.87 -6.01 11.91
C SER A 96 0.60 -5.34 11.40
N GLN A 97 0.69 -4.08 10.97
CA GLN A 97 -0.45 -3.30 10.47
C GLN A 97 -0.62 -3.37 8.94
N ILE A 98 0.27 -4.09 8.24
CA ILE A 98 0.20 -4.23 6.77
C ILE A 98 -1.16 -4.78 6.31
N ALA A 99 -1.76 -5.71 7.06
CA ALA A 99 -3.09 -6.23 6.75
C ALA A 99 -4.20 -5.16 6.71
N SER A 100 -3.97 -4.03 7.37
CA SER A 100 -4.95 -2.94 7.51
C SER A 100 -4.65 -1.74 6.60
N LEU A 101 -3.69 -1.84 5.67
CA LEU A 101 -3.29 -0.71 4.80
C LEU A 101 -4.46 -0.13 3.99
N ASP A 102 -5.45 -0.93 3.64
CA ASP A 102 -6.64 -0.46 2.91
C ASP A 102 -7.47 0.55 3.72
N THR A 103 -7.35 0.54 5.05
CA THR A 103 -8.04 1.46 5.97
C THR A 103 -7.18 2.64 6.40
N LEU A 104 -5.86 2.60 6.13
CA LEU A 104 -4.93 3.65 6.49
C LEU A 104 -4.82 4.69 5.36
N GLU A 105 -4.64 5.95 5.74
CA GLU A 105 -4.25 7.01 4.81
C GLU A 105 -2.72 7.06 4.70
N ALA A 106 -2.22 7.19 3.46
CA ALA A 106 -0.80 7.39 3.25
C ALA A 106 -0.37 8.75 3.83
N GLU A 107 0.72 8.76 4.60
CA GLU A 107 1.27 9.99 5.18
C GLU A 107 1.85 10.89 4.09
N CYS A 108 2.52 10.31 3.13
CA CYS A 108 3.04 10.99 1.93
C CYS A 108 3.22 10.01 0.77
N TYR A 109 3.67 10.54 -0.38
CA TYR A 109 3.99 9.74 -1.56
C TYR A 109 5.45 9.98 -1.96
N LEU A 110 6.20 8.89 -2.12
CA LEU A 110 7.58 8.92 -2.60
C LEU A 110 7.57 8.78 -4.13
N TYR A 111 8.28 9.67 -4.83
CA TYR A 111 8.44 9.55 -6.28
C TYR A 111 9.72 8.80 -6.62
N MET A 112 9.60 7.53 -6.99
CA MET A 112 10.72 6.62 -7.26
C MET A 112 10.45 5.74 -8.48
N PRO A 113 10.43 6.30 -9.70
CA PRO A 113 10.06 5.56 -10.91
C PRO A 113 11.02 4.41 -11.23
N MET A 114 12.29 4.47 -10.77
CA MET A 114 13.27 3.41 -10.98
C MET A 114 13.00 2.13 -10.16
N VAL A 115 12.15 2.21 -9.15
CA VAL A 115 11.81 1.07 -8.27
C VAL A 115 10.47 0.44 -8.64
N ALA A 116 9.72 1.08 -9.53
CA ALA A 116 8.43 0.57 -9.98
C ALA A 116 8.58 -0.78 -10.74
N PRO A 117 7.62 -1.73 -10.56
CA PRO A 117 6.43 -1.60 -9.75
C PRO A 117 6.72 -1.81 -8.26
N ALA A 118 6.08 -0.99 -7.42
CA ALA A 118 6.07 -1.14 -5.97
C ALA A 118 4.69 -0.72 -5.44
N ASP A 119 4.22 -1.36 -4.37
CA ASP A 119 2.87 -1.14 -3.89
C ASP A 119 2.81 -0.09 -2.78
N PHE A 120 3.77 -0.12 -1.86
CA PHE A 120 3.85 0.81 -0.75
C PHE A 120 5.23 0.85 -0.10
N ALA A 121 5.43 1.86 0.75
CA ALA A 121 6.59 2.01 1.61
C ALA A 121 6.17 2.07 3.07
N ILE A 122 7.00 1.49 3.96
CA ILE A 122 6.85 1.56 5.41
C ILE A 122 8.22 1.79 6.07
N ARG A 123 8.20 2.21 7.32
CA ARG A 123 9.42 2.28 8.14
C ARG A 123 9.56 1.01 8.97
N TYR A 124 10.62 0.26 8.71
CA TYR A 124 10.96 -0.92 9.50
C TYR A 124 11.48 -0.54 10.88
N THR A 125 10.93 -1.17 11.92
CA THR A 125 11.38 -1.06 13.30
C THR A 125 11.68 -2.45 13.83
N GLY A 126 12.95 -2.74 14.02
CA GLY A 126 13.43 -4.04 14.47
C GLY A 126 14.94 -4.12 14.42
N ASP A 127 15.49 -5.16 15.03
CA ASP A 127 16.94 -5.45 15.04
C ASP A 127 17.26 -6.89 14.58
N ASP A 128 16.23 -7.62 14.18
CA ASP A 128 16.29 -9.02 13.78
C ASP A 128 16.99 -9.24 12.42
N MET A 129 17.05 -8.20 11.60
CA MET A 129 17.74 -8.25 10.30
C MET A 129 19.07 -7.52 10.29
N LEU A 130 19.61 -7.14 11.47
CA LEU A 130 20.97 -6.60 11.57
C LEU A 130 22.02 -7.62 11.15
N PRO A 131 23.14 -7.17 10.52
CA PRO A 131 23.46 -5.80 10.15
C PRO A 131 22.90 -5.37 8.79
N ASN A 132 22.20 -6.24 8.06
CA ASN A 132 21.80 -6.02 6.67
C ASN A 132 20.68 -4.99 6.52
N VAL A 133 19.71 -4.98 7.46
CA VAL A 133 18.66 -3.99 7.52
C VAL A 133 18.68 -3.34 8.90
N LEU A 134 18.93 -2.02 8.92
CA LEU A 134 19.01 -1.26 10.14
C LEU A 134 17.63 -0.89 10.67
N ASN A 135 17.53 -0.72 11.99
CA ASN A 135 16.34 -0.13 12.59
C ASN A 135 16.07 1.27 12.02
N GLY A 136 14.85 1.55 11.63
CA GLY A 136 14.45 2.81 11.01
C GLY A 136 14.61 2.87 9.50
N THR A 137 15.04 1.79 8.83
CA THR A 137 15.11 1.69 7.37
C THR A 137 13.72 1.82 6.76
N TYR A 138 13.61 2.62 5.69
CA TYR A 138 12.41 2.65 4.86
C TYR A 138 12.48 1.51 3.84
N LEU A 139 11.47 0.64 3.87
CA LEU A 139 11.33 -0.48 2.96
C LEU A 139 10.31 -0.13 1.88
N ILE A 140 10.68 -0.33 0.63
CA ILE A 140 9.79 -0.23 -0.51
C ILE A 140 9.38 -1.66 -0.88
N LEU A 141 8.09 -1.93 -0.81
CA LEU A 141 7.53 -3.27 -0.86
C LEU A 141 6.63 -3.49 -2.07
N GLN A 142 6.69 -4.68 -2.63
CA GLN A 142 5.79 -5.16 -3.66
C GLN A 142 5.23 -6.53 -3.26
N GLN A 143 3.91 -6.67 -3.28
CA GLN A 143 3.25 -7.96 -3.08
C GLN A 143 3.60 -8.89 -4.25
N VAL A 144 3.95 -10.13 -3.94
CA VAL A 144 4.30 -11.13 -4.93
C VAL A 144 3.58 -12.45 -4.62
N ASP A 145 3.48 -13.32 -5.62
CA ASP A 145 2.99 -14.69 -5.38
C ASP A 145 4.08 -15.49 -4.65
N ILE A 146 3.69 -16.30 -3.66
CA ILE A 146 4.59 -17.20 -2.93
C ILE A 146 5.38 -18.14 -3.87
N LYS A 147 4.83 -18.44 -5.06
CA LYS A 147 5.49 -19.24 -6.09
C LYS A 147 6.65 -18.52 -6.77
N SER A 148 6.66 -17.18 -6.69
CA SER A 148 7.69 -16.33 -7.29
C SER A 148 8.83 -15.99 -6.34
N VAL A 149 8.85 -16.58 -5.15
CA VAL A 149 9.88 -16.34 -4.13
C VAL A 149 11.22 -16.88 -4.58
N ILE A 150 12.24 -16.03 -4.50
CA ILE A 150 13.65 -16.39 -4.72
C ILE A 150 14.27 -16.67 -3.36
N TYR A 151 14.70 -17.91 -3.14
CA TYR A 151 15.35 -18.29 -1.89
C TYR A 151 16.69 -17.55 -1.70
N GLY A 152 16.88 -17.03 -0.51
CA GLY A 152 18.04 -16.20 -0.15
C GLY A 152 17.74 -14.71 -0.07
N GLU A 153 16.67 -14.25 -0.72
CA GLU A 153 16.24 -12.86 -0.70
C GLU A 153 15.39 -12.54 0.54
N ILE A 154 15.29 -11.23 0.84
CA ILE A 154 14.57 -10.70 2.00
C ILE A 154 13.12 -10.39 1.60
N TYR A 155 12.18 -10.86 2.41
CA TYR A 155 10.75 -10.62 2.23
C TYR A 155 10.10 -10.21 3.55
N VAL A 156 9.03 -9.46 3.45
CA VAL A 156 8.03 -9.36 4.52
C VAL A 156 7.06 -10.52 4.32
N VAL A 157 6.95 -11.37 5.33
CA VAL A 157 6.07 -12.55 5.31
C VAL A 157 4.98 -12.36 6.35
N ARG A 158 3.72 -12.48 5.94
CA ARG A 158 2.55 -12.42 6.80
C ARG A 158 1.87 -13.78 6.89
N THR A 159 1.62 -14.21 8.09
CA THR A 159 0.79 -15.37 8.44
C THR A 159 -0.40 -14.89 9.30
N ASP A 160 -1.21 -15.81 9.78
CA ASP A 160 -2.26 -15.47 10.74
C ASP A 160 -1.69 -14.97 12.08
N ASP A 161 -0.54 -15.51 12.49
CA ASP A 161 0.02 -15.28 13.83
C ASP A 161 1.00 -14.09 13.87
N PHE A 162 1.70 -13.81 12.77
CA PHE A 162 2.76 -12.80 12.76
C PHE A 162 3.00 -12.18 11.38
N THR A 163 3.68 -11.04 11.41
CA THR A 163 4.26 -10.40 10.21
C THR A 163 5.71 -10.04 10.49
N VAL A 164 6.65 -10.61 9.72
CA VAL A 164 8.09 -10.46 9.96
C VAL A 164 8.85 -10.13 8.68
N LEU A 165 9.98 -9.46 8.83
CA LEU A 165 10.97 -9.29 7.79
C LEU A 165 12.03 -10.37 7.95
N ARG A 166 12.22 -11.24 6.96
CA ARG A 166 13.17 -12.38 7.01
C ARG A 166 13.77 -12.67 5.64
N ALA A 167 14.95 -13.26 5.64
CA ALA A 167 15.45 -13.96 4.46
C ALA A 167 14.71 -15.29 4.33
N VAL A 168 14.10 -15.52 3.16
CA VAL A 168 13.34 -16.75 2.90
C VAL A 168 14.26 -17.79 2.29
N ARG A 169 14.31 -18.98 2.89
CA ARG A 169 15.09 -20.13 2.41
C ARG A 169 14.19 -21.36 2.28
N SER A 170 14.65 -22.35 1.51
CA SER A 170 14.00 -23.65 1.44
C SER A 170 14.05 -24.33 2.82
N GLY A 171 12.94 -24.93 3.25
CA GLY A 171 12.92 -25.83 4.38
C GLY A 171 13.58 -27.18 4.07
N ALA A 172 13.56 -28.08 5.05
CA ALA A 172 14.10 -29.44 4.91
C ALA A 172 13.13 -30.35 4.16
N GLU A 173 11.83 -30.14 4.31
CA GLU A 173 10.77 -30.92 3.67
C GLU A 173 10.03 -30.09 2.61
N GLY A 174 9.47 -30.77 1.60
CA GLY A 174 9.09 -30.21 0.30
C GLY A 174 8.24 -28.94 0.25
N ASP A 175 7.37 -28.70 1.25
CA ASP A 175 6.51 -27.52 1.26
C ASP A 175 6.83 -26.55 2.42
N GLU A 176 7.93 -26.81 3.12
CA GLU A 176 8.43 -25.94 4.17
C GLU A 176 9.25 -24.78 3.63
N ILE A 177 9.11 -23.63 4.28
CA ILE A 177 10.01 -22.49 4.12
C ILE A 177 10.63 -22.14 5.46
N ARG A 178 11.92 -21.77 5.42
CA ARG A 178 12.67 -21.31 6.56
C ARG A 178 12.85 -19.81 6.48
N LEU A 179 12.38 -19.12 7.50
CA LEU A 179 12.47 -17.68 7.66
C LEU A 179 13.68 -17.37 8.56
N VAL A 180 14.74 -16.84 7.96
CA VAL A 180 16.03 -16.65 8.61
C VAL A 180 16.20 -15.21 9.05
N ALA A 181 16.54 -15.01 10.33
CA ALA A 181 17.00 -13.72 10.84
C ALA A 181 18.52 -13.58 10.58
N TYR A 182 18.97 -12.38 10.18
CA TYR A 182 20.42 -12.14 10.09
C TYR A 182 21.07 -11.93 11.45
N ASN A 183 20.33 -11.40 12.42
CA ASN A 183 20.78 -11.32 13.82
C ASN A 183 20.53 -12.65 14.54
N ASN A 184 21.20 -13.70 14.08
CA ASN A 184 21.05 -15.07 14.57
C ASN A 184 21.59 -15.32 15.99
N GLN A 185 22.28 -14.34 16.59
CA GLN A 185 22.66 -14.40 18.00
C GLN A 185 21.49 -14.15 18.94
N LYS A 186 20.45 -13.46 18.45
CA LYS A 186 19.29 -13.04 19.24
C LYS A 186 18.00 -13.71 18.79
N TYR A 187 17.91 -14.08 17.53
CA TYR A 187 16.70 -14.60 16.91
C TYR A 187 16.96 -15.93 16.21
N ASP A 188 16.16 -16.93 16.54
CA ASP A 188 16.18 -18.22 15.87
C ASP A 188 15.48 -18.19 14.51
N ASP A 189 15.79 -19.15 13.66
CA ASP A 189 15.08 -19.38 12.41
C ASP A 189 13.66 -19.89 12.70
N MET A 190 12.71 -19.51 11.89
CA MET A 190 11.33 -20.00 11.96
C MET A 190 11.08 -20.92 10.78
N ILE A 191 10.45 -22.06 11.03
CA ILE A 191 10.01 -23.00 9.99
C ILE A 191 8.49 -22.94 9.92
N ILE A 192 7.94 -22.70 8.75
CA ILE A 192 6.49 -22.63 8.51
C ILE A 192 6.16 -23.40 7.23
N GLN A 193 4.90 -23.79 7.10
CA GLN A 193 4.41 -24.35 5.84
C GLN A 193 4.14 -23.20 4.84
N ARG A 194 4.36 -23.47 3.58
CA ARG A 194 4.06 -22.49 2.51
C ARG A 194 2.58 -22.10 2.49
N SER A 195 1.69 -23.02 2.86
CA SER A 195 0.25 -22.81 3.01
C SER A 195 -0.14 -21.80 4.09
N ASP A 196 0.74 -21.58 5.09
CA ASP A 196 0.47 -20.66 6.21
C ASP A 196 0.74 -19.20 5.82
N VAL A 197 1.38 -18.97 4.66
CA VAL A 197 1.68 -17.64 4.16
C VAL A 197 0.42 -17.03 3.55
N LEU A 198 -0.09 -15.99 4.18
CA LEU A 198 -1.24 -15.21 3.67
C LEU A 198 -0.81 -14.18 2.63
N ASP A 199 0.25 -13.43 2.93
CA ASP A 199 0.85 -12.47 2.00
C ASP A 199 2.37 -12.50 2.11
N ILE A 200 3.01 -12.22 0.98
CA ILE A 200 4.45 -12.07 0.91
C ILE A 200 4.79 -10.85 0.05
N TYR A 201 5.73 -10.03 0.56
CA TYR A 201 6.14 -8.82 -0.12
C TYR A 201 7.65 -8.84 -0.33
N SER A 202 8.07 -8.67 -1.58
CA SER A 202 9.48 -8.49 -1.91
C SER A 202 9.96 -7.09 -1.53
N VAL A 203 11.18 -6.98 -1.02
CA VAL A 203 11.84 -5.70 -0.75
C VAL A 203 12.48 -5.20 -2.03
N LYS A 204 11.85 -4.24 -2.70
CA LYS A 204 12.34 -3.65 -3.96
C LYS A 204 13.49 -2.67 -3.73
N ALA A 205 13.47 -1.99 -2.60
CA ALA A 205 14.53 -1.09 -2.18
C ALA A 205 14.48 -0.89 -0.65
N SER A 206 15.64 -0.57 -0.08
CA SER A 206 15.79 -0.15 1.31
C SER A 206 16.53 1.18 1.36
N ILE A 207 16.01 2.13 2.14
CA ILE A 207 16.57 3.48 2.25
C ILE A 207 16.89 3.77 3.71
N ASN A 208 18.17 4.02 3.97
CA ASN A 208 18.65 4.47 5.28
C ASN A 208 18.91 5.97 5.23
N LEU A 209 18.16 6.73 6.02
CA LEU A 209 18.42 8.15 6.21
C LEU A 209 19.46 8.29 7.32
N LYS A 210 20.59 8.93 7.01
CA LYS A 210 21.58 9.33 8.01
C LYS A 210 21.10 10.66 8.59
N ASN A 211 20.89 10.68 9.89
CA ASN A 211 20.67 11.93 10.65
C ASN A 211 22.00 12.62 10.88
#